data_ebcc4645fadbd508d35df4e4de1f262a
#
_entry.id   ebcc4645fadbd508d35df4e4de1f262a
#
_cell.length_a   1.000
_cell.length_b   1.000
_cell.length_c   1.000
_cell.angle_alpha   90.00
_cell.angle_beta   90.00
_cell.angle_gamma   90.00
#
_symmetry.space_group_name_H-M   'P 1'
#
loop_
_entity.id
_entity.type
_entity.pdbx_description
1 polymer ?
#
loop_
_entity_poly.entity_id
_entity_poly.type
_entity_poly.pdbx_seq_one_letter_code
_entity_poly.pdbx_strand_id
1 'polypeptide(L)'
;MPETPPPGAESLDPVPAPRVLLAGGGTAGHVNPLLATAAALRDPALGGREETGILVLGTAEGLEADLVPEAGFDMAVVPRVPMPRRPTGDLFMLPRRLSRAVGAAAEAIEAVGAQVVVGFGGYVSTPAYLAARRA
;
A
#
# COMPACT_ATOMS: atom_id res chain seq x y z
N MET A 1 -30.34 19.99 32.86
CA MET A 1 -30.66 20.64 31.59
C MET A 1 -29.48 20.38 30.62
N PRO A 2 -29.70 19.69 29.51
CA PRO A 2 -28.66 19.64 28.49
C PRO A 2 -28.45 21.03 27.94
N GLU A 3 -27.20 21.49 27.96
CA GLU A 3 -26.82 22.78 27.36
C GLU A 3 -27.08 22.72 25.86
N THR A 4 -27.82 23.69 25.35
CA THR A 4 -28.02 23.88 23.92
C THR A 4 -26.67 24.28 23.32
N PRO A 5 -26.15 23.58 22.32
CA PRO A 5 -24.89 23.99 21.69
C PRO A 5 -25.03 25.38 21.08
N PRO A 6 -23.95 26.18 21.06
CA PRO A 6 -23.99 27.53 20.50
C PRO A 6 -24.38 27.51 19.03
N PRO A 7 -25.13 28.53 18.56
CA PRO A 7 -25.51 28.61 17.14
C PRO A 7 -24.22 28.76 16.30
N GLY A 8 -24.03 27.83 15.38
CA GLY A 8 -22.83 27.75 14.53
C GLY A 8 -21.91 26.56 14.80
N ALA A 9 -22.22 25.73 15.79
CA ALA A 9 -21.60 24.43 15.89
C ALA A 9 -22.23 23.52 14.80
N GLU A 10 -21.80 23.72 13.55
CA GLU A 10 -22.01 22.70 12.52
C GLU A 10 -21.35 21.43 13.05
N SER A 11 -22.15 20.39 13.20
CA SER A 11 -21.62 19.05 13.41
C SER A 11 -20.81 18.73 12.16
N LEU A 12 -19.50 18.92 12.24
CA LEU A 12 -18.61 18.44 11.19
C LEU A 12 -18.85 16.94 11.07
N ASP A 13 -19.35 16.51 9.94
CA ASP A 13 -19.44 15.09 9.66
C ASP A 13 -18.08 14.45 9.95
N PRO A 14 -18.04 13.31 10.63
CA PRO A 14 -16.76 12.67 10.96
C PRO A 14 -15.97 12.43 9.67
N VAL A 15 -14.73 12.93 9.64
CA VAL A 15 -13.83 12.68 8.50
C VAL A 15 -13.68 11.18 8.31
N PRO A 16 -13.98 10.65 7.12
CA PRO A 16 -13.82 9.22 6.86
C PRO A 16 -12.42 8.74 7.17
N ALA A 17 -12.29 7.48 7.61
CA ALA A 17 -10.98 6.88 7.83
C ALA A 17 -10.19 6.85 6.50
N PRO A 18 -8.88 7.14 6.52
CA PRO A 18 -8.07 7.11 5.32
C PRO A 18 -7.94 5.71 4.75
N ARG A 19 -7.71 5.62 3.45
CA ARG A 19 -7.42 4.39 2.72
C ARG A 19 -6.02 4.49 2.13
N VAL A 20 -5.16 3.55 2.50
CA VAL A 20 -3.73 3.59 2.21
C VAL A 20 -3.30 2.30 1.53
N LEU A 21 -2.51 2.42 0.48
CA LEU A 21 -1.81 1.30 -0.13
C LEU A 21 -0.34 1.39 0.26
N LEU A 22 0.18 0.31 0.84
CA LEU A 22 1.59 0.19 1.24
C LEU A 22 2.28 -0.81 0.31
N ALA A 23 3.35 -0.38 -0.37
CA ALA A 23 4.06 -1.22 -1.32
C ALA A 23 5.49 -1.49 -0.82
N GLY A 24 5.84 -2.75 -0.74
CA GLY A 24 7.18 -3.16 -0.36
C GLY A 24 7.30 -4.67 -0.29
N GLY A 25 8.52 -5.15 -0.36
CA GLY A 25 8.72 -6.60 -0.30
C GLY A 25 10.14 -7.03 -0.61
N GLY A 26 10.30 -8.34 -0.72
CA GLY A 26 11.53 -9.01 -1.03
C GLY A 26 12.42 -9.28 0.18
N THR A 27 12.63 -8.30 1.04
CA THR A 27 13.52 -8.43 2.21
C THR A 27 12.85 -7.95 3.49
N ALA A 28 13.36 -8.43 4.63
CA ALA A 28 12.91 -7.99 5.94
C ALA A 28 13.11 -6.47 6.15
N GLY A 29 14.16 -5.90 5.55
CA GLY A 29 14.43 -4.46 5.59
C GLY A 29 13.35 -3.60 4.96
N HIS A 30 12.55 -4.14 4.05
CA HIS A 30 11.40 -3.47 3.46
C HIS A 30 10.08 -3.85 4.16
N VAL A 31 9.91 -5.14 4.50
CA VAL A 31 8.65 -5.66 5.04
C VAL A 31 8.43 -5.22 6.49
N ASN A 32 9.46 -5.22 7.32
CA ASN A 32 9.30 -4.85 8.72
C ASN A 32 8.86 -3.40 8.93
N PRO A 33 9.49 -2.39 8.28
CA PRO A 33 8.99 -1.02 8.37
C PRO A 33 7.57 -0.84 7.82
N LEU A 34 7.22 -1.57 6.76
CA LEU A 34 5.89 -1.57 6.19
C LEU A 34 4.85 -2.04 7.21
N LEU A 35 5.10 -3.19 7.85
CA LEU A 35 4.19 -3.74 8.86
C LEU A 35 4.10 -2.86 10.11
N ALA A 36 5.21 -2.26 10.54
CA ALA A 36 5.22 -1.31 11.64
C ALA A 36 4.37 -0.07 11.32
N THR A 37 4.47 0.45 10.10
CA THR A 37 3.63 1.57 9.63
C THR A 37 2.16 1.19 9.58
N ALA A 38 1.84 0.02 9.03
CA ALA A 38 0.47 -0.47 8.97
C ALA A 38 -0.17 -0.60 10.36
N ALA A 39 0.55 -1.16 11.31
CA ALA A 39 0.11 -1.27 12.70
C ALA A 39 -0.11 0.11 13.34
N ALA A 40 0.82 1.06 13.14
CA ALA A 40 0.72 2.40 13.68
C ALA A 40 -0.47 3.20 13.10
N LEU A 41 -0.78 3.01 11.81
CA LEU A 41 -1.93 3.66 11.16
C LEU A 41 -3.27 3.22 11.76
N ARG A 42 -3.34 2.05 12.38
CA ARG A 42 -4.53 1.53 13.05
C ARG A 42 -4.50 1.68 14.57
N ASP A 43 -3.41 2.16 15.13
CA ASP A 43 -3.25 2.31 16.57
C ASP A 43 -3.66 3.71 17.05
N PRO A 44 -4.80 3.84 17.78
CA PRO A 44 -5.24 5.14 18.30
C PRO A 44 -4.22 5.79 19.25
N ALA A 45 -3.43 4.99 19.96
CA ALA A 45 -2.39 5.50 20.86
C ALA A 45 -1.26 6.24 20.10
N LEU A 46 -1.08 5.94 18.82
CA LEU A 46 -0.11 6.59 17.93
C LEU A 46 -0.75 7.60 16.98
N GLY A 47 -2.00 7.99 17.22
CA GLY A 47 -2.75 8.90 16.35
C GLY A 47 -3.38 8.23 15.13
N GLY A 48 -3.33 6.92 15.06
CA GLY A 48 -3.98 6.13 14.02
C GLY A 48 -5.48 5.94 14.28
N ARG A 49 -6.14 5.26 13.36
CA ARG A 49 -7.56 4.92 13.46
C ARG A 49 -7.77 3.45 13.09
N GLU A 50 -8.50 2.73 13.94
CA GLU A 50 -8.77 1.30 13.74
C GLU A 50 -9.44 1.00 12.38
N GLU A 51 -10.24 1.93 11.87
CA GLU A 51 -10.96 1.80 10.61
C GLU A 51 -10.12 2.14 9.38
N THR A 52 -8.86 2.52 9.54
CA THR A 52 -7.97 2.83 8.41
C THR A 52 -7.91 1.66 7.44
N GLY A 53 -8.30 1.90 6.20
CA GLY A 53 -8.22 0.91 5.12
C GLY A 53 -6.76 0.74 4.71
N ILE A 54 -6.25 -0.48 4.80
CA ILE A 54 -4.86 -0.81 4.45
C ILE A 54 -4.86 -1.99 3.49
N LEU A 55 -4.20 -1.79 2.36
CA LEU A 55 -3.88 -2.86 1.42
C LEU A 55 -2.37 -2.86 1.20
N VAL A 56 -1.75 -4.00 1.33
CA VAL A 56 -0.32 -4.18 1.04
C VAL A 56 -0.16 -4.72 -0.37
N LEU A 57 0.72 -4.10 -1.13
CA LEU A 57 1.12 -4.55 -2.45
C LEU A 57 2.47 -5.25 -2.35
N GLY A 58 2.52 -6.49 -2.74
CA GLY A 58 3.71 -7.32 -2.65
C GLY A 58 3.78 -8.37 -3.75
N THR A 59 4.77 -9.23 -3.70
CA THR A 59 4.93 -10.36 -4.62
C THR A 59 4.62 -11.68 -3.93
N ALA A 60 4.30 -12.70 -4.72
CA ALA A 60 4.01 -14.03 -4.19
C ALA A 60 5.25 -14.76 -3.65
N GLU A 61 6.44 -14.36 -4.10
CA GLU A 61 7.72 -15.02 -3.79
C GLU A 61 8.48 -14.36 -2.63
N GLY A 62 8.10 -13.14 -2.23
CA GLY A 62 8.78 -12.42 -1.16
C GLY A 62 8.32 -12.81 0.24
N LEU A 63 9.05 -12.34 1.24
CA LEU A 63 8.70 -12.55 2.66
C LEU A 63 7.32 -11.99 3.01
N GLU A 64 6.89 -10.96 2.30
CA GLU A 64 5.59 -10.32 2.49
C GLU A 64 4.42 -11.26 2.27
N ALA A 65 4.57 -12.27 1.40
CA ALA A 65 3.51 -13.24 1.11
C ALA A 65 3.05 -14.00 2.37
N ASP A 66 3.96 -14.24 3.29
CA ASP A 66 3.66 -14.90 4.58
C ASP A 66 3.43 -13.89 5.70
N LEU A 67 4.31 -12.90 5.83
CA LEU A 67 4.32 -11.98 6.96
C LEU A 67 3.13 -11.01 6.98
N VAL A 68 2.66 -10.57 5.83
CA VAL A 68 1.54 -9.62 5.74
C VAL A 68 0.22 -10.25 6.19
N PRO A 69 -0.19 -11.42 5.66
CA PRO A 69 -1.40 -12.09 6.15
C PRO A 69 -1.28 -12.52 7.62
N GLU A 70 -0.12 -12.99 8.04
CA GLU A 70 0.14 -13.38 9.43
C GLU A 70 -0.02 -12.22 10.41
N ALA A 71 0.34 -11.01 9.99
CA ALA A 71 0.12 -9.78 10.75
C ALA A 71 -1.33 -9.27 10.70
N GLY A 72 -2.21 -9.90 9.94
CA GLY A 72 -3.62 -9.55 9.85
C GLY A 72 -3.98 -8.48 8.83
N PHE A 73 -3.10 -8.22 7.85
CA PHE A 73 -3.35 -7.25 6.77
C PHE A 73 -3.68 -7.94 5.45
N ASP A 74 -4.51 -7.28 4.65
CA ASP A 74 -4.84 -7.72 3.31
C ASP A 74 -3.67 -7.42 2.35
N MET A 75 -3.45 -8.32 1.41
CA MET A 75 -2.37 -8.21 0.43
C MET A 75 -2.89 -8.43 -0.99
N ALA A 76 -2.47 -7.56 -1.90
CA ALA A 76 -2.60 -7.75 -3.33
C ALA A 76 -1.23 -8.13 -3.91
N VAL A 77 -1.24 -9.07 -4.83
CA VAL A 77 -0.02 -9.59 -5.45
C VAL A 77 0.19 -8.97 -6.81
N VAL A 78 1.41 -8.50 -7.05
CA VAL A 78 1.86 -8.05 -8.37
C VAL A 78 2.96 -8.96 -8.90
N PRO A 79 3.08 -9.08 -10.23
CA PRO A 79 4.20 -9.81 -10.82
C PRO A 79 5.54 -9.20 -10.40
N ARG A 80 6.48 -10.05 -10.05
CA ARG A 80 7.85 -9.63 -9.77
C ARG A 80 8.52 -9.12 -11.04
N VAL A 81 9.12 -7.93 -10.97
CA VAL A 81 9.88 -7.32 -12.06
C VAL A 81 11.34 -7.18 -11.63
N PRO A 82 12.15 -8.23 -11.80
CA PRO A 82 13.57 -8.15 -11.49
C PRO A 82 14.29 -7.25 -12.51
N MET A 83 15.13 -6.34 -12.01
CA MET A 83 16.00 -5.54 -12.89
C MET A 83 17.19 -6.40 -13.31
N PRO A 84 17.38 -6.66 -14.62
CA PRO A 84 18.56 -7.39 -15.08
C PRO A 84 19.83 -6.58 -14.80
N ARG A 85 20.80 -7.21 -14.17
CA ARG A 85 22.12 -6.59 -13.90
C ARG A 85 23.05 -6.60 -15.12
N ARG A 86 22.71 -7.38 -16.13
CA ARG A 86 23.48 -7.53 -17.38
C ARG A 86 22.52 -7.44 -18.57
N PRO A 87 22.99 -6.93 -19.74
CA PRO A 87 22.18 -6.95 -20.95
C PRO A 87 22.02 -8.39 -21.43
N THR A 88 20.88 -8.97 -21.09
CA THR A 88 20.44 -10.31 -21.52
C THR A 88 19.13 -10.18 -22.28
N GLY A 89 18.62 -11.29 -22.86
CA GLY A 89 17.30 -11.33 -23.46
C GLY A 89 16.15 -10.88 -22.56
N ASP A 90 16.34 -10.98 -21.24
CA ASP A 90 15.38 -10.50 -20.25
C ASP A 90 15.14 -9.00 -20.28
N LEU A 91 16.14 -8.23 -20.75
CA LEU A 91 16.00 -6.79 -20.91
C LEU A 91 14.89 -6.40 -21.91
N PHE A 92 14.67 -7.21 -22.94
CA PHE A 92 13.60 -6.98 -23.93
C PHE A 92 12.20 -7.26 -23.35
N MET A 93 12.10 -8.10 -22.32
CA MET A 93 10.84 -8.41 -21.65
C MET A 93 10.50 -7.43 -20.52
N LEU A 94 11.45 -6.59 -20.11
CA LEU A 94 11.28 -5.66 -19.00
C LEU A 94 10.10 -4.69 -19.18
N PRO A 95 9.89 -4.05 -20.36
CA PRO A 95 8.75 -3.15 -20.57
C PRO A 95 7.40 -3.85 -20.40
N ARG A 96 7.27 -5.09 -20.85
CA ARG A 96 6.06 -5.90 -20.72
C ARG A 96 5.79 -6.28 -19.28
N ARG A 97 6.82 -6.76 -18.58
CA ARG A 97 6.74 -7.13 -17.17
C ARG A 97 6.38 -5.94 -16.29
N LEU A 98 7.03 -4.81 -16.55
CA LEU A 98 6.74 -3.56 -15.85
C LEU A 98 5.30 -3.08 -16.12
N SER A 99 4.84 -3.14 -17.36
CA SER A 99 3.47 -2.76 -17.73
C SER A 99 2.43 -3.62 -17.01
N ARG A 100 2.64 -4.93 -16.91
CA ARG A 100 1.75 -5.84 -16.15
C ARG A 100 1.74 -5.52 -14.66
N ALA A 101 2.91 -5.27 -14.08
CA ALA A 101 3.02 -4.93 -12.67
C ALA A 101 2.35 -3.58 -12.36
N VAL A 102 2.52 -2.58 -13.23
CA VAL A 102 1.84 -1.28 -13.11
C VAL A 102 0.33 -1.44 -13.23
N GLY A 103 -0.15 -2.27 -14.17
CA GLY A 103 -1.57 -2.58 -14.31
C GLY A 103 -2.15 -3.23 -13.06
N ALA A 104 -1.48 -4.22 -12.49
CA ALA A 104 -1.89 -4.88 -11.25
C ALA A 104 -1.88 -3.91 -10.06
N ALA A 105 -0.89 -3.03 -9.98
CA ALA A 105 -0.84 -2.00 -8.95
C ALA A 105 -1.99 -0.99 -9.09
N ALA A 106 -2.31 -0.59 -10.31
CA ALA A 106 -3.44 0.31 -10.58
C ALA A 106 -4.77 -0.32 -10.17
N GLU A 107 -4.99 -1.59 -10.47
CA GLU A 107 -6.17 -2.34 -10.02
C GLU A 107 -6.27 -2.40 -8.49
N ALA A 108 -5.15 -2.60 -7.80
CA ALA A 108 -5.11 -2.62 -6.34
C ALA A 108 -5.44 -1.24 -5.73
N ILE A 109 -4.91 -0.16 -6.30
CA ILE A 109 -5.21 1.21 -5.88
C ILE A 109 -6.70 1.48 -6.01
N GLU A 110 -7.29 1.11 -7.15
CA GLU A 110 -8.72 1.30 -7.41
C GLU A 110 -9.59 0.44 -6.50
N ALA A 111 -9.22 -0.83 -6.31
CA ALA A 111 -9.99 -1.78 -5.50
C ALA A 111 -10.14 -1.34 -4.03
N VAL A 112 -9.10 -0.77 -3.43
CA VAL A 112 -9.16 -0.26 -2.06
C VAL A 112 -9.62 1.20 -2.01
N GLY A 113 -9.65 1.88 -3.14
CA GLY A 113 -9.89 3.32 -3.21
C GLY A 113 -8.81 4.12 -2.51
N ALA A 114 -7.54 3.74 -2.72
CA ALA A 114 -6.42 4.34 -2.02
C ALA A 114 -6.31 5.84 -2.28
N GLN A 115 -6.16 6.60 -1.22
CA GLN A 115 -5.93 8.05 -1.25
C GLN A 115 -4.43 8.36 -1.16
N VAL A 116 -3.66 7.43 -0.62
CA VAL A 116 -2.21 7.55 -0.45
C VAL A 116 -1.54 6.24 -0.81
N VAL A 117 -0.43 6.32 -1.51
CA VAL A 117 0.46 5.19 -1.81
C VAL A 117 1.82 5.45 -1.19
N VAL A 118 2.29 4.54 -0.37
CA VAL A 118 3.59 4.62 0.32
C VAL A 118 4.44 3.43 -0.07
N GLY A 119 5.65 3.68 -0.52
CA GLY A 119 6.62 2.64 -0.88
C GLY A 119 7.73 2.52 0.16
N PHE A 120 8.10 1.28 0.44
CA PHE A 120 9.17 0.92 1.41
C PHE A 120 10.41 0.35 0.74
N GLY A 121 10.40 0.25 -0.59
CA GLY A 121 11.50 -0.29 -1.37
C GLY A 121 11.22 -1.69 -1.94
N GLY A 122 12.18 -2.19 -2.69
CA GLY A 122 12.04 -3.43 -3.44
C GLY A 122 11.44 -3.23 -4.83
N TYR A 123 11.32 -4.32 -5.57
CA TYR A 123 10.80 -4.31 -6.95
C TYR A 123 9.35 -3.87 -7.07
N VAL A 124 8.58 -3.97 -5.99
CA VAL A 124 7.15 -3.65 -5.95
C VAL A 124 6.90 -2.15 -5.93
N SER A 125 7.78 -1.38 -5.32
CA SER A 125 7.57 0.06 -5.11
C SER A 125 7.54 0.85 -6.42
N THR A 126 8.38 0.52 -7.39
CA THR A 126 8.40 1.19 -8.69
C THR A 126 7.08 1.09 -9.45
N PRO A 127 6.48 -0.11 -9.65
CA PRO A 127 5.15 -0.22 -10.25
C PRO A 127 4.08 0.55 -9.48
N ALA A 128 4.11 0.53 -8.15
CA ALA A 128 3.17 1.25 -7.30
C ALA A 128 3.24 2.77 -7.54
N TYR A 129 4.44 3.33 -7.58
CA TYR A 129 4.62 4.77 -7.84
C TYR A 129 4.16 5.17 -9.25
N LEU A 130 4.47 4.36 -10.25
CA LEU A 130 4.05 4.63 -11.63
C LEU A 130 2.52 4.56 -11.76
N ALA A 131 1.89 3.60 -11.11
CA ALA A 131 0.44 3.48 -11.07
C ALA A 131 -0.21 4.67 -10.34
N ALA A 132 0.33 5.08 -9.19
CA ALA A 132 -0.18 6.20 -8.40
C ALA A 132 -0.12 7.53 -9.17
N ARG A 133 0.91 7.74 -10.00
CA ARG A 133 1.02 8.95 -10.82
C ARG A 133 -0.03 9.06 -11.92
N ARG A 134 -0.68 7.96 -12.27
CA ARG A 134 -1.70 7.90 -13.32
C ARG A 134 -3.12 7.88 -12.76
N ALA A 135 -3.23 7.67 -11.47
CA ALA A 135 -4.52 7.59 -10.78
C ALA A 135 -5.17 8.95 -10.54
#